data_1b84f81e6eb570316fcf756d1d6c08cb
#
_entry.id   1b84f81e6eb570316fcf756d1d6c08cb
#
_cell.length_a   1.000
_cell.length_b   1.000
_cell.length_c   1.000
_cell.angle_alpha   90.00
_cell.angle_beta   90.00
_cell.angle_gamma   90.00
#
_symmetry.space_group_name_H-M   'P 1'
#
loop_
_entity.id
_entity.type
_entity.pdbx_description
1 polymer ?
#
loop_
_entity_poly.entity_id
_entity_poly.type
_entity_poly.pdbx_seq_one_letter_code
_entity_poly.pdbx_strand_id
1 'polypeptide(L)'
;MICMFLRVLLDRFLDDAIEVDVDCVSDGKDVVIGGIMQHIEQAGIHSGDSACSIPPYSLSKEVQDEMRRQTVAMAKELGVIGLMNVQFAVKGDDVYILEVNPRASRTVPFVSKCIGESLAKVAARCMAGQSLVSQGF
;
A
#
# COMPACT_ATOMS: atom_id res chain seq x y z
N MET A 1 19.78 -32.23 22.40
CA MET A 1 19.13 -30.95 22.76
C MET A 1 19.44 -29.98 21.62
N ILE A 2 18.52 -29.83 20.68
CA ILE A 2 18.69 -28.93 19.52
C ILE A 2 18.35 -27.53 19.99
N CYS A 3 19.36 -26.68 20.15
CA CYS A 3 19.17 -25.27 20.44
C CYS A 3 18.71 -24.59 19.14
N MET A 4 17.42 -24.44 18.95
CA MET A 4 16.88 -23.61 17.87
C MET A 4 17.20 -22.16 18.20
N PHE A 5 18.14 -21.55 17.46
CA PHE A 5 18.34 -20.11 17.49
C PHE A 5 17.12 -19.43 16.90
N LEU A 6 16.21 -18.99 17.75
CA LEU A 6 15.13 -18.09 17.34
C LEU A 6 15.77 -16.76 16.93
N ARG A 7 15.65 -16.42 15.65
CA ARG A 7 15.99 -15.08 15.16
C ARG A 7 14.85 -14.15 15.57
N VAL A 8 15.15 -13.15 16.35
CA VAL A 8 14.21 -12.09 16.77
C VAL A 8 14.60 -10.81 16.05
N LEU A 9 13.65 -10.21 15.35
CA LEU A 9 13.77 -8.86 14.82
C LEU A 9 13.27 -7.89 15.91
N LEU A 10 14.08 -6.92 16.26
CA LEU A 10 13.72 -5.84 17.17
C LEU A 10 13.66 -4.54 16.36
N ASP A 11 12.51 -3.90 16.38
CA ASP A 11 12.26 -2.64 15.71
C ASP A 11 11.95 -1.53 16.73
N ARG A 12 12.11 -0.27 16.29
CA ARG A 12 11.73 0.87 17.09
C ARG A 12 10.21 1.06 17.01
N PHE A 13 9.55 1.07 18.15
CA PHE A 13 8.13 1.43 18.20
C PHE A 13 7.95 2.94 17.95
N LEU A 14 6.98 3.30 17.12
CA LEU A 14 6.62 4.68 16.81
C LEU A 14 5.33 5.04 17.54
N ASP A 15 5.45 5.73 18.68
CA ASP A 15 4.28 6.26 19.39
C ASP A 15 3.58 7.32 18.54
N ASP A 16 2.25 7.37 18.62
CA ASP A 16 1.39 8.38 17.96
C ASP A 16 1.57 8.47 16.44
N ALA A 17 1.98 7.39 15.80
CA ALA A 17 2.06 7.33 14.35
C ALA A 17 0.70 7.03 13.72
N ILE A 18 0.45 7.61 12.55
CA ILE A 18 -0.72 7.35 11.72
C ILE A 18 -0.39 6.21 10.77
N GLU A 19 -1.19 5.13 10.78
CA GLU A 19 -1.04 4.04 9.82
C GLU A 19 -1.76 4.37 8.52
N VAL A 20 -1.11 4.05 7.40
CA VAL A 20 -1.61 4.34 6.06
C VAL A 20 -1.33 3.17 5.13
N ASP A 21 -2.36 2.69 4.46
CA ASP A 21 -2.25 1.70 3.38
C ASP A 21 -2.28 2.39 2.02
N VAL A 22 -1.41 1.96 1.11
CA VAL A 22 -1.43 2.40 -0.29
C VAL A 22 -1.56 1.18 -1.19
N ASP A 23 -2.65 1.11 -1.94
CA ASP A 23 -2.84 0.08 -2.96
C ASP A 23 -2.47 0.62 -4.34
N CYS A 24 -1.74 -0.17 -5.12
CA CYS A 24 -1.41 0.15 -6.50
C CYS A 24 -1.55 -1.06 -7.44
N VAL A 25 -1.61 -0.77 -8.73
CA VAL A 25 -1.54 -1.75 -9.82
C VAL A 25 -0.36 -1.40 -10.71
N SER A 26 0.39 -2.41 -11.11
CA SER A 26 1.51 -2.27 -12.05
C SER A 26 1.36 -3.26 -13.21
N ASP A 27 1.80 -2.86 -14.41
CA ASP A 27 1.95 -3.74 -15.57
C ASP A 27 3.42 -4.13 -15.83
N GLY A 28 4.31 -3.81 -14.89
CA GLY A 28 5.76 -4.02 -15.00
C GLY A 28 6.52 -2.81 -15.55
N LYS A 29 5.84 -1.85 -16.15
CA LYS A 29 6.39 -0.60 -16.71
C LYS A 29 5.78 0.62 -16.04
N ASP A 30 4.47 0.70 -16.05
CA ASP A 30 3.69 1.79 -15.48
C ASP A 30 3.04 1.34 -14.17
N VAL A 31 2.81 2.28 -13.26
CA VAL A 31 2.22 2.04 -11.94
C VAL A 31 1.14 3.08 -11.69
N VAL A 32 -0.04 2.61 -11.34
CA VAL A 32 -1.19 3.46 -10.97
C VAL A 32 -1.50 3.26 -9.50
N ILE A 33 -1.55 4.35 -8.75
CA ILE A 33 -2.00 4.34 -7.35
C ILE A 33 -3.53 4.26 -7.35
N GLY A 34 -4.05 3.17 -6.79
CA GLY A 34 -5.49 2.96 -6.65
C GLY A 34 -6.10 3.80 -5.54
N GLY A 35 -5.39 3.91 -4.41
CA GLY A 35 -5.85 4.72 -3.29
C GLY A 35 -4.85 4.79 -2.16
N ILE A 36 -4.96 5.86 -1.38
CA ILE A 36 -4.27 6.04 -0.10
C ILE A 36 -5.34 6.02 0.98
N MET A 37 -5.20 5.10 1.92
CA MET A 37 -6.16 4.87 3.01
C MET A 37 -5.52 5.24 4.33
N GLN A 38 -6.06 6.23 4.99
CA GLN A 38 -5.66 6.58 6.34
C GLN A 38 -6.48 5.79 7.35
N HIS A 39 -5.83 5.12 8.29
CA HIS A 39 -6.49 4.44 9.40
C HIS A 39 -7.04 5.45 10.40
N ILE A 40 -8.20 5.14 10.99
CA ILE A 40 -8.81 5.96 12.04
C ILE A 40 -8.19 5.63 13.39
N GLU A 41 -7.91 4.35 13.63
CA GLU A 41 -7.25 3.86 14.84
C GLU A 41 -5.74 4.13 14.78
N GLN A 42 -5.11 4.19 15.96
CA GLN A 42 -3.67 4.38 16.08
C GLN A 42 -2.89 3.24 15.45
N ALA A 43 -1.67 3.53 14.98
CA ALA A 43 -0.76 2.52 14.46
C ALA A 43 -0.51 1.40 15.49
N GLY A 44 -0.50 0.16 15.00
CA GLY A 44 -0.37 -1.04 15.81
C GLY A 44 -1.70 -1.77 16.07
N ILE A 45 -2.84 -1.20 15.72
CA ILE A 45 -4.11 -1.92 15.64
C ILE A 45 -4.12 -2.71 14.32
N HIS A 46 -4.46 -3.99 14.38
CA HIS A 46 -4.48 -4.84 13.18
C HIS A 46 -5.40 -4.25 12.10
N SER A 47 -4.93 -4.17 10.87
CA SER A 47 -5.65 -3.54 9.75
C SER A 47 -7.04 -4.14 9.47
N GLY A 48 -7.30 -5.39 9.91
CA GLY A 48 -8.61 -6.02 9.85
C GLY A 48 -9.63 -5.47 10.85
N ASP A 49 -9.16 -4.79 11.89
CA ASP A 49 -9.95 -4.25 13.00
C ASP A 49 -9.98 -2.70 12.98
N SER A 50 -9.37 -2.09 11.96
CA SER A 50 -9.31 -0.65 11.77
C SER A 50 -10.28 -0.17 10.71
N ALA A 51 -10.94 0.95 10.96
CA ALA A 51 -11.65 1.70 9.92
C ALA A 51 -10.67 2.55 9.11
N CYS A 52 -10.95 2.74 7.83
CA CYS A 52 -10.10 3.52 6.94
C CYS A 52 -10.90 4.63 6.24
N SER A 53 -10.23 5.75 5.97
CA SER A 53 -10.77 6.87 5.18
C SER A 53 -10.03 7.00 3.85
N ILE A 54 -10.79 7.14 2.75
CA ILE A 54 -10.31 7.53 1.42
C ILE A 54 -11.15 8.73 0.96
N PRO A 55 -10.53 9.85 0.62
CA PRO A 55 -9.11 10.17 0.75
C PRO A 55 -8.66 10.32 2.21
N PRO A 56 -7.35 10.37 2.48
CA PRO A 56 -6.83 10.71 3.81
C PRO A 56 -7.38 12.04 4.29
N TYR A 57 -7.73 12.13 5.58
CA TYR A 57 -8.38 13.31 6.14
C TYR A 57 -7.43 14.26 6.89
N SER A 58 -6.29 13.77 7.37
CA SER A 58 -5.34 14.59 8.15
C SER A 58 -3.93 14.67 7.56
N LEU A 59 -3.64 13.90 6.51
CA LEU A 59 -2.31 13.89 5.88
C LEU A 59 -2.15 15.04 4.88
N SER A 60 -1.04 15.76 4.96
CA SER A 60 -0.70 16.79 4.00
C SER A 60 -0.53 16.22 2.58
N LYS A 61 -0.63 17.09 1.58
CA LYS A 61 -0.42 16.68 0.19
C LYS A 61 1.01 16.21 -0.04
N GLU A 62 1.97 16.85 0.58
CA GLU A 62 3.39 16.55 0.49
C GLU A 62 3.69 15.14 0.98
N VAL A 63 3.14 14.75 2.13
CA VAL A 63 3.25 13.40 2.69
C VAL A 63 2.58 12.37 1.77
N GLN A 64 1.38 12.67 1.24
CA GLN A 64 0.72 11.79 0.30
C GLN A 64 1.50 11.61 -1.01
N ASP A 65 2.10 12.67 -1.54
CA ASP A 65 2.91 12.63 -2.77
C ASP A 65 4.20 11.84 -2.54
N GLU A 66 4.82 11.96 -1.37
CA GLU A 66 5.98 11.15 -1.01
C GLU A 66 5.64 9.65 -0.92
N MET A 67 4.53 9.28 -0.30
CA MET A 67 4.06 7.88 -0.28
C MET A 67 3.78 7.34 -1.68
N ARG A 68 3.16 8.15 -2.57
CA ARG A 68 2.98 7.76 -3.99
C ARG A 68 4.31 7.50 -4.67
N ARG A 69 5.25 8.43 -4.51
CA ARG A 69 6.60 8.31 -5.11
C ARG A 69 7.31 7.05 -4.65
N GLN A 70 7.30 6.78 -3.33
CA GLN A 70 7.92 5.58 -2.75
C GLN A 70 7.25 4.30 -3.25
N THR A 71 5.91 4.25 -3.27
CA THR A 71 5.14 3.09 -3.74
C THR A 71 5.47 2.78 -5.21
N VAL A 72 5.50 3.80 -6.08
CA VAL A 72 5.87 3.63 -7.49
C VAL A 72 7.30 3.11 -7.65
N ALA A 73 8.24 3.67 -6.88
CA ALA A 73 9.64 3.24 -6.92
C ALA A 73 9.78 1.76 -6.50
N MET A 74 9.12 1.36 -5.41
CA MET A 74 9.14 -0.03 -4.92
C MET A 74 8.48 -0.99 -5.92
N ALA A 75 7.34 -0.64 -6.51
CA ALA A 75 6.69 -1.49 -7.49
C ALA A 75 7.57 -1.75 -8.72
N LYS A 76 8.30 -0.74 -9.18
CA LYS A 76 9.25 -0.85 -10.31
C LYS A 76 10.48 -1.68 -9.94
N GLU A 77 11.08 -1.42 -8.78
CA GLU A 77 12.28 -2.13 -8.33
C GLU A 77 12.00 -3.63 -8.08
N LEU A 78 10.82 -3.95 -7.54
CA LEU A 78 10.38 -5.33 -7.32
C LEU A 78 9.85 -6.01 -8.59
N GLY A 79 9.74 -5.31 -9.71
CA GLY A 79 9.22 -5.84 -10.96
C GLY A 79 7.76 -6.32 -10.85
N VAL A 80 6.93 -5.63 -10.08
CA VAL A 80 5.55 -6.05 -9.81
C VAL A 80 4.72 -6.02 -11.08
N ILE A 81 4.01 -7.13 -11.36
CA ILE A 81 2.93 -7.19 -12.35
C ILE A 81 1.66 -7.62 -11.62
N GLY A 82 0.67 -6.74 -11.57
CA GLY A 82 -0.55 -6.92 -10.80
C GLY A 82 -0.65 -5.96 -9.61
N LEU A 83 -1.23 -6.43 -8.51
CA LEU A 83 -1.48 -5.63 -7.31
C LEU A 83 -0.28 -5.62 -6.35
N MET A 84 -0.07 -4.48 -5.71
CA MET A 84 0.82 -4.34 -4.56
C MET A 84 0.18 -3.42 -3.53
N ASN A 85 0.37 -3.76 -2.27
CA ASN A 85 0.01 -2.94 -1.12
C ASN A 85 1.28 -2.56 -0.36
N VAL A 86 1.34 -1.32 0.08
CA VAL A 86 2.40 -0.82 0.96
C VAL A 86 1.77 -0.26 2.21
N GLN A 87 2.26 -0.70 3.36
CA GLN A 87 1.86 -0.17 4.66
C GLN A 87 2.91 0.82 5.15
N PHE A 88 2.46 2.02 5.47
CA PHE A 88 3.26 3.10 5.99
C PHE A 88 2.84 3.48 7.41
N ALA A 89 3.78 4.03 8.16
CA ALA A 89 3.50 4.81 9.36
C ALA A 89 3.99 6.24 9.13
N VAL A 90 3.16 7.21 9.50
CA VAL A 90 3.49 8.63 9.38
C VAL A 90 3.54 9.25 10.76
N LYS A 91 4.65 9.90 11.09
CA LYS A 91 4.83 10.64 12.33
C LYS A 91 5.29 12.07 12.02
N GLY A 92 4.43 13.04 12.26
CA GLY A 92 4.65 14.39 11.73
C GLY A 92 4.66 14.37 10.20
N ASP A 93 5.78 14.79 9.60
CA ASP A 93 5.99 14.75 8.14
C ASP A 93 6.88 13.57 7.70
N ASP A 94 7.38 12.78 8.65
CA ASP A 94 8.23 11.63 8.36
C ASP A 94 7.41 10.40 7.96
N VAL A 95 7.79 9.79 6.83
CA VAL A 95 7.13 8.60 6.27
C VAL A 95 8.02 7.38 6.50
N TYR A 96 7.50 6.38 7.17
CA TYR A 96 8.16 5.10 7.46
C TYR A 96 7.46 3.98 6.73
N ILE A 97 8.21 3.05 6.12
CA ILE A 97 7.67 1.83 5.51
C ILE A 97 7.60 0.75 6.58
N LEU A 98 6.42 0.18 6.79
CA LEU A 98 6.21 -0.95 7.70
C LEU A 98 6.33 -2.27 6.94
N GLU A 99 5.59 -2.40 5.83
CA GLU A 99 5.52 -3.64 5.07
C GLU A 99 5.21 -3.38 3.60
N VAL A 100 5.79 -4.19 2.72
CA VAL A 100 5.48 -4.21 1.28
C VAL A 100 4.95 -5.58 0.91
N ASN A 101 3.74 -5.60 0.33
CA ASN A 101 3.03 -6.81 -0.03
C ASN A 101 2.77 -6.83 -1.55
N PRO A 102 3.63 -7.48 -2.38
CA PRO A 102 3.43 -7.56 -3.84
C PRO A 102 2.35 -8.61 -4.17
N ARG A 103 1.16 -8.39 -3.69
CA ARG A 103 -0.03 -9.24 -3.83
C ARG A 103 -1.30 -8.42 -3.62
N ALA A 104 -2.46 -9.01 -3.92
CA ALA A 104 -3.74 -8.43 -3.54
C ALA A 104 -3.85 -8.26 -2.01
N SER A 105 -4.33 -7.11 -1.59
CA SER A 105 -4.65 -6.81 -0.20
C SER A 105 -6.15 -6.98 0.09
N ARG A 106 -6.51 -7.02 1.37
CA ARG A 106 -7.91 -7.00 1.80
C ARG A 106 -8.61 -5.67 1.53
N THR A 107 -7.85 -4.60 1.35
CA THR A 107 -8.34 -3.26 1.09
C THR A 107 -8.75 -3.03 -0.37
N VAL A 108 -8.28 -3.87 -1.32
CA VAL A 108 -8.60 -3.75 -2.76
C VAL A 108 -10.09 -3.65 -3.07
N PRO A 109 -11.00 -4.47 -2.48
CA PRO A 109 -12.43 -4.32 -2.73
C PRO A 109 -12.99 -2.99 -2.24
N PHE A 110 -12.50 -2.47 -1.11
CA PHE A 110 -12.89 -1.18 -0.56
C PHE A 110 -12.43 -0.03 -1.47
N VAL A 111 -11.13 0.00 -1.83
CA VAL A 111 -10.57 0.98 -2.77
C VAL A 111 -11.33 0.96 -4.08
N SER A 112 -11.54 -0.22 -4.67
CA SER A 112 -12.26 -0.38 -5.93
C SER A 112 -13.67 0.22 -5.91
N LYS A 113 -14.39 0.06 -4.79
CA LYS A 113 -15.71 0.67 -4.62
C LYS A 113 -15.64 2.19 -4.47
N CYS A 114 -14.64 2.70 -3.76
CA CYS A 114 -14.47 4.14 -3.55
C CYS A 114 -14.16 4.87 -4.86
N ILE A 115 -13.31 4.29 -5.72
CA ILE A 115 -12.90 4.92 -6.99
C ILE A 115 -13.83 4.57 -8.17
N GLY A 116 -14.72 3.60 -8.01
CA GLY A 116 -15.62 3.14 -9.07
C GLY A 116 -14.97 2.24 -10.12
N GLU A 117 -13.71 1.79 -9.90
CA GLU A 117 -12.95 0.95 -10.83
C GLU A 117 -12.48 -0.33 -10.14
N SER A 118 -12.64 -1.48 -10.79
CA SER A 118 -12.23 -2.77 -10.24
C SER A 118 -10.73 -3.00 -10.40
N LEU A 119 -9.94 -2.63 -9.39
CA LEU A 119 -8.48 -2.82 -9.41
C LEU A 119 -8.08 -4.29 -9.62
N ALA A 120 -8.85 -5.24 -9.10
CA ALA A 120 -8.61 -6.66 -9.30
C ALA A 120 -8.74 -7.08 -10.77
N LYS A 121 -9.72 -6.53 -11.51
CA LYS A 121 -9.87 -6.79 -12.95
C LYS A 121 -8.74 -6.15 -13.75
N VAL A 122 -8.37 -4.92 -13.42
CA VAL A 122 -7.25 -4.21 -14.06
C VAL A 122 -5.96 -5.01 -13.87
N ALA A 123 -5.66 -5.43 -12.64
CA ALA A 123 -4.48 -6.21 -12.32
C ALA A 123 -4.47 -7.58 -13.03
N ALA A 124 -5.61 -8.29 -13.08
CA ALA A 124 -5.71 -9.56 -13.81
C ALA A 124 -5.39 -9.40 -15.30
N ARG A 125 -5.84 -8.30 -15.91
CA ARG A 125 -5.49 -7.97 -17.31
C ARG A 125 -4.00 -7.66 -17.48
N CYS A 126 -3.39 -6.93 -16.53
CA CYS A 126 -1.94 -6.70 -16.54
C CYS A 126 -1.17 -8.03 -16.47
N MET A 127 -1.57 -8.93 -15.59
CA MET A 127 -0.98 -10.27 -15.47
C MET A 127 -1.18 -11.12 -16.75
N ALA A 128 -2.23 -10.85 -17.51
CA ALA A 128 -2.48 -11.46 -18.83
C ALA A 128 -1.77 -10.74 -19.99
N GLY A 129 -0.92 -9.75 -19.70
CA GLY A 129 -0.09 -9.04 -20.67
C GLY A 129 -0.71 -7.77 -21.29
N GLN A 130 -1.84 -7.28 -20.77
CA GLN A 130 -2.40 -5.99 -21.18
C GLN A 130 -1.76 -4.85 -20.38
N SER A 131 -1.28 -3.81 -21.06
CA SER A 131 -0.72 -2.63 -20.38
C SER A 131 -1.81 -1.78 -19.71
N LEU A 132 -1.42 -1.01 -18.69
CA LEU A 132 -2.30 -0.02 -18.07
C LEU A 132 -2.81 1.02 -19.08
N VAL A 133 -1.92 1.50 -19.96
CA VAL A 133 -2.27 2.44 -21.03
C VAL A 133 -3.36 1.87 -21.94
N SER A 134 -3.29 0.57 -22.33
CA SER A 134 -4.32 -0.07 -23.16
C SER A 134 -5.67 -0.22 -22.48
N GLN A 135 -5.69 -0.11 -21.15
CA GLN A 135 -6.89 -0.16 -20.32
C GLN A 135 -7.46 1.23 -19.98
N GLY A 136 -6.80 2.32 -20.45
CA GLY A 136 -7.27 3.68 -20.27
C GLY A 136 -6.70 4.43 -19.06
N PHE A 137 -5.61 3.94 -18.49
CA PHE A 137 -4.88 4.58 -17.37
C PHE A 137 -3.66 5.37 -17.81
#